data_89082c8c585ae81704e6afbb519f1e37
#
_entry.id   89082c8c585ae81704e6afbb519f1e37
#
_cell.length_a   1.000
_cell.length_b   1.000
_cell.length_c   1.000
_cell.angle_alpha   90.00
_cell.angle_beta   90.00
_cell.angle_gamma   90.00
#
_symmetry.space_group_name_H-M   'P 1'
#
loop_
_entity.id
_entity.type
_entity.pdbx_description
1 polymer ?
#
loop_
_entity_poly.entity_id
_entity_poly.type
_entity_poly.pdbx_seq_one_letter_code
_entity_poly.pdbx_strand_id
1 'polypeptide(L)'
;PYYSLMAYKNLIAPLFSPRARKMIGGGLGDRSALAVDILEEVGFERDARVPYKPAGNLPLGYLKRLELARCIALKSDVMICDEVFSGLGAAEISSLFPLLARLNREGVTLIMIEHRLKELFRIANRVIVLHYGEKLFDGSPEEALKNEAVKEAYFGKGKEARL
;
A
#
# COMPACT_ATOMS: atom_id res chain seq x y z
N PRO A 1 6.60 -7.98 -7.81
CA PRO A 1 8.07 -7.77 -7.89
C PRO A 1 8.74 -8.72 -8.90
N TYR A 2 9.91 -8.34 -9.39
CA TYR A 2 10.80 -9.23 -10.15
C TYR A 2 11.61 -10.06 -9.17
N TYR A 3 11.22 -11.31 -8.95
CA TYR A 3 11.74 -12.16 -7.86
C TYR A 3 13.23 -12.48 -7.99
N SER A 4 13.76 -12.57 -9.20
CA SER A 4 15.19 -12.80 -9.46
C SER A 4 16.08 -11.60 -9.22
N LEU A 5 15.51 -10.39 -9.18
CA LEU A 5 16.25 -9.16 -8.93
C LEU A 5 16.37 -8.88 -7.43
N MET A 6 17.47 -8.22 -7.04
CA MET A 6 17.61 -7.65 -5.70
C MET A 6 16.48 -6.64 -5.43
N ALA A 7 16.07 -6.47 -4.16
CA ALA A 7 14.95 -5.59 -3.81
C ALA A 7 15.13 -4.18 -4.40
N TYR A 8 16.26 -3.52 -4.18
CA TYR A 8 16.48 -2.16 -4.70
C TYR A 8 16.44 -2.09 -6.23
N LYS A 9 16.86 -3.14 -6.94
CA LYS A 9 16.80 -3.18 -8.41
C LYS A 9 15.38 -3.21 -8.95
N ASN A 10 14.41 -3.65 -8.14
CA ASN A 10 13.00 -3.61 -8.50
C ASN A 10 12.44 -2.17 -8.61
N LEU A 11 13.16 -1.17 -8.04
CA LEU A 11 12.76 0.23 -8.08
C LEU A 11 13.42 0.98 -9.25
N ILE A 12 14.47 0.43 -9.85
CA ILE A 12 15.21 1.12 -10.91
C ILE A 12 14.31 1.47 -12.10
N ALA A 13 13.53 0.52 -12.61
CA ALA A 13 12.62 0.79 -13.72
C ALA A 13 11.55 1.85 -13.39
N PRO A 14 10.82 1.78 -12.24
CA PRO A 14 9.93 2.84 -11.77
C PRO A 14 10.59 4.22 -11.70
N LEU A 15 11.82 4.33 -11.21
CA LEU A 15 12.57 5.59 -11.13
C LEU A 15 12.94 6.19 -12.51
N PHE A 16 12.77 5.45 -13.60
CA PHE A 16 12.89 5.95 -14.96
C PHE A 16 11.56 6.42 -15.57
N SER A 17 10.45 6.35 -14.85
CA SER A 17 9.18 6.90 -15.33
C SER A 17 9.33 8.38 -15.71
N PRO A 18 8.57 8.91 -16.68
CA PRO A 18 8.67 10.31 -17.10
C PRO A 18 8.49 11.28 -15.93
N ARG A 19 7.57 10.96 -15.01
CA ARG A 19 7.29 11.79 -13.84
C ARG A 19 8.42 11.74 -12.82
N ALA A 20 8.93 10.56 -12.49
CA ALA A 20 10.08 10.42 -11.59
C ALA A 20 11.30 11.16 -12.16
N ARG A 21 11.59 11.04 -13.45
CA ARG A 21 12.66 11.78 -14.12
C ARG A 21 12.53 13.30 -13.98
N LYS A 22 11.32 13.83 -14.15
CA LYS A 22 11.05 15.26 -14.02
C LYS A 22 11.30 15.77 -12.59
N MET A 23 11.00 14.95 -11.59
CA MET A 23 11.13 15.33 -10.17
C MET A 23 12.54 15.12 -9.61
N ILE A 24 13.27 14.10 -10.08
CA ILE A 24 14.56 13.67 -9.51
C ILE A 24 15.75 14.24 -10.30
N GLY A 25 15.53 14.67 -11.56
CA GLY A 25 16.60 15.10 -12.46
C GLY A 25 17.27 13.94 -13.23
N GLY A 26 18.20 14.27 -14.13
CA GLY A 26 18.70 13.35 -15.17
C GLY A 26 19.87 12.44 -14.84
N GLY A 27 20.47 12.49 -13.66
CA GLY A 27 21.67 11.71 -13.31
C GLY A 27 21.39 10.21 -13.10
N LEU A 28 22.20 9.33 -13.71
CA LEU A 28 22.11 7.86 -13.55
C LEU A 28 22.75 7.36 -12.23
N GLY A 29 23.76 8.10 -11.72
CA GLY A 29 24.58 7.65 -10.60
C GLY A 29 23.84 7.53 -9.26
N ASP A 30 22.74 8.24 -9.12
CA ASP A 30 22.07 8.43 -7.82
C ASP A 30 20.85 7.54 -7.61
N ARG A 31 20.40 6.80 -8.63
CA ARG A 31 19.16 6.04 -8.58
C ARG A 31 19.21 4.79 -7.72
N SER A 32 20.39 4.18 -7.63
CA SER A 32 20.55 3.03 -6.73
C SER A 32 20.49 3.46 -5.26
N ALA A 33 21.10 4.60 -4.93
CA ALA A 33 21.02 5.19 -3.60
C ALA A 33 19.57 5.57 -3.27
N LEU A 34 18.90 6.30 -4.17
CA LEU A 34 17.49 6.67 -3.99
C LEU A 34 16.57 5.45 -3.88
N ALA A 35 16.83 4.37 -4.63
CA ALA A 35 16.07 3.13 -4.50
C ALA A 35 16.23 2.51 -3.10
N VAL A 36 17.42 2.55 -2.53
CA VAL A 36 17.67 2.08 -1.17
C VAL A 36 16.98 2.99 -0.15
N ASP A 37 17.03 4.31 -0.32
CA ASP A 37 16.36 5.27 0.56
C ASP A 37 14.84 5.04 0.58
N ILE A 38 14.21 4.84 -0.59
CA ILE A 38 12.77 4.50 -0.68
C ILE A 38 12.47 3.16 0.01
N LEU A 39 13.36 2.17 -0.09
CA LEU A 39 13.18 0.91 0.62
C LEU A 39 13.25 1.09 2.14
N GLU A 40 14.15 1.96 2.64
CA GLU A 40 14.19 2.29 4.07
C GLU A 40 12.91 2.97 4.53
N GLU A 41 12.35 3.89 3.74
CA GLU A 41 11.08 4.54 4.04
C GLU A 41 9.92 3.54 4.26
N VAL A 42 9.94 2.41 3.56
CA VAL A 42 8.95 1.35 3.72
C VAL A 42 9.37 0.27 4.71
N GLY A 43 10.48 0.46 5.44
CA GLY A 43 10.92 -0.40 6.55
C GLY A 43 11.85 -1.54 6.15
N PHE A 44 12.70 -1.34 5.12
CA PHE A 44 13.83 -2.23 4.88
C PHE A 44 15.05 -1.75 5.68
N GLU A 45 15.63 -2.64 6.48
CA GLU A 45 16.80 -2.31 7.28
C GLU A 45 18.06 -2.36 6.39
N ARG A 46 18.72 -1.20 6.26
CA ARG A 46 19.97 -1.05 5.47
C ARG A 46 21.11 -1.87 6.06
N ASP A 47 21.25 -1.82 7.37
CA ASP A 47 22.33 -2.51 8.10
C ASP A 47 22.25 -4.03 7.98
N ALA A 48 21.03 -4.58 7.89
CA ALA A 48 20.79 -6.01 7.66
C ALA A 48 20.97 -6.43 6.20
N ARG A 49 21.36 -5.52 5.31
CA ARG A 49 21.53 -5.72 3.86
C ARG A 49 20.28 -6.27 3.16
N VAL A 50 19.08 -6.08 3.74
CA VAL A 50 17.82 -6.56 3.17
C VAL A 50 17.54 -5.98 1.79
N PRO A 51 17.84 -4.67 1.50
CA PRO A 51 17.70 -4.10 0.16
C PRO A 51 18.46 -4.84 -0.94
N TYR A 52 19.54 -5.52 -0.58
CA TYR A 52 20.44 -6.20 -1.52
C TYR A 52 20.16 -7.71 -1.65
N LYS A 53 19.12 -8.22 -0.98
CA LYS A 53 18.70 -9.62 -1.17
C LYS A 53 17.81 -9.75 -2.40
N PRO A 54 17.85 -10.90 -3.12
CA PRO A 54 16.87 -11.22 -4.15
C PRO A 54 15.46 -11.15 -3.59
N ALA A 55 14.53 -10.53 -4.33
CA ALA A 55 13.15 -10.38 -3.86
C ALA A 55 12.49 -11.73 -3.56
N GLY A 56 12.81 -12.78 -4.31
CA GLY A 56 12.29 -14.13 -4.07
C GLY A 56 12.67 -14.75 -2.73
N ASN A 57 13.69 -14.22 -2.06
CA ASN A 57 14.15 -14.69 -0.75
C ASN A 57 13.60 -13.85 0.41
N LEU A 58 12.71 -12.91 0.12
CA LEU A 58 12.12 -12.02 1.14
C LEU A 58 10.84 -12.65 1.72
N PRO A 59 10.61 -12.50 3.04
CA PRO A 59 9.32 -12.79 3.65
C PRO A 59 8.19 -11.96 3.01
N LEU A 60 6.95 -12.44 3.11
CA LEU A 60 5.78 -11.81 2.49
C LEU A 60 5.62 -10.34 2.89
N GLY A 61 5.86 -9.99 4.17
CA GLY A 61 5.80 -8.61 4.64
C GLY A 61 6.74 -7.68 3.90
N TYR A 62 7.97 -8.12 3.60
CA TYR A 62 8.90 -7.34 2.77
C TYR A 62 8.48 -7.28 1.30
N LEU A 63 7.87 -8.34 0.76
CA LEU A 63 7.36 -8.31 -0.62
C LEU A 63 6.25 -7.28 -0.78
N LYS A 64 5.30 -7.19 0.17
CA LYS A 64 4.25 -6.16 0.17
C LYS A 64 4.83 -4.75 0.29
N ARG A 65 5.81 -4.56 1.16
CA ARG A 65 6.54 -3.28 1.27
C ARG A 65 7.29 -2.92 -0.01
N LEU A 66 7.87 -3.93 -0.69
CA LEU A 66 8.54 -3.74 -1.98
C LEU A 66 7.56 -3.29 -3.08
N GLU A 67 6.34 -3.83 -3.08
CA GLU A 67 5.28 -3.38 -4.00
C GLU A 67 4.92 -1.90 -3.75
N LEU A 68 4.73 -1.51 -2.49
CA LEU A 68 4.50 -0.10 -2.13
C LEU A 68 5.68 0.80 -2.54
N ALA A 69 6.92 0.36 -2.27
CA ALA A 69 8.13 1.10 -2.67
C ALA A 69 8.20 1.34 -4.18
N ARG A 70 7.80 0.35 -4.98
CA ARG A 70 7.74 0.51 -6.44
C ARG A 70 6.72 1.57 -6.87
N CYS A 71 5.56 1.61 -6.23
CA CYS A 71 4.56 2.66 -6.48
C CYS A 71 5.06 4.05 -6.05
N ILE A 72 5.73 4.16 -4.90
CA ILE A 72 6.36 5.40 -4.42
C ILE A 72 7.41 5.89 -5.42
N ALA A 73 8.24 4.97 -5.95
CA ALA A 73 9.27 5.29 -6.93
C ALA A 73 8.72 5.84 -8.25
N LEU A 74 7.47 5.50 -8.63
CA LEU A 74 6.79 6.05 -9.80
C LEU A 74 6.42 7.53 -9.63
N LYS A 75 6.35 8.03 -8.38
CA LYS A 75 5.90 9.40 -8.06
C LYS A 75 4.51 9.73 -8.62
N SER A 76 3.58 8.78 -8.52
CA SER A 76 2.20 8.92 -9.01
C SER A 76 1.35 9.79 -8.08
N ASP A 77 0.35 10.51 -8.62
CA ASP A 77 -0.65 11.24 -7.83
C ASP A 77 -1.73 10.31 -7.27
N VAL A 78 -1.90 9.14 -7.87
CA VAL A 78 -2.89 8.13 -7.48
C VAL A 78 -2.19 6.79 -7.33
N MET A 79 -2.43 6.12 -6.22
CA MET A 79 -1.96 4.77 -5.93
C MET A 79 -3.17 3.87 -5.66
N ILE A 80 -3.26 2.77 -6.42
CA ILE A 80 -4.28 1.75 -6.21
C ILE A 80 -3.62 0.56 -5.52
N CYS A 81 -4.11 0.23 -4.34
CA CYS A 81 -3.63 -0.86 -3.48
C CYS A 81 -4.70 -1.95 -3.42
N ASP A 82 -4.45 -3.07 -4.07
CA ASP A 82 -5.35 -4.21 -4.08
C ASP A 82 -4.82 -5.28 -3.10
N GLU A 83 -5.60 -5.51 -2.03
CA GLU A 83 -5.29 -6.46 -0.95
C GLU A 83 -3.86 -6.34 -0.39
N VAL A 84 -3.39 -5.11 -0.16
CA VAL A 84 -2.03 -4.88 0.35
C VAL A 84 -1.83 -5.47 1.76
N PHE A 85 -2.90 -5.62 2.53
CA PHE A 85 -2.87 -6.22 3.88
C PHE A 85 -2.98 -7.74 3.89
N SER A 86 -3.25 -8.36 2.74
CA SER A 86 -3.40 -9.83 2.65
C SER A 86 -2.12 -10.56 3.08
N GLY A 87 -2.27 -11.52 3.98
CA GLY A 87 -1.16 -12.32 4.52
C GLY A 87 -0.29 -11.62 5.56
N LEU A 88 -0.58 -10.36 5.92
CA LEU A 88 0.15 -9.63 6.96
C LEU A 88 -0.51 -9.80 8.33
N GLY A 89 0.30 -9.83 9.38
CA GLY A 89 -0.16 -9.75 10.76
C GLY A 89 -0.57 -8.32 11.16
N ALA A 90 -1.34 -8.17 12.25
CA ALA A 90 -1.85 -6.88 12.70
C ALA A 90 -0.73 -5.85 12.98
N ALA A 91 0.41 -6.29 13.53
CA ALA A 91 1.56 -5.44 13.80
C ALA A 91 2.20 -4.93 12.49
N GLU A 92 2.33 -5.80 11.48
CA GLU A 92 2.88 -5.44 10.17
C GLU A 92 1.98 -4.42 9.45
N ILE A 93 0.65 -4.63 9.48
CA ILE A 93 -0.32 -3.69 8.91
C ILE A 93 -0.23 -2.34 9.63
N SER A 94 -0.24 -2.35 10.97
CA SER A 94 -0.14 -1.12 11.76
C SER A 94 1.13 -0.32 11.46
N SER A 95 2.23 -0.99 11.14
CA SER A 95 3.49 -0.34 10.76
C SER A 95 3.44 0.34 9.37
N LEU A 96 2.46 0.01 8.52
CA LEU A 96 2.26 0.67 7.22
C LEU A 96 1.42 1.95 7.33
N PHE A 97 0.62 2.11 8.38
CA PHE A 97 -0.27 3.27 8.52
C PHE A 97 0.45 4.62 8.48
N PRO A 98 1.56 4.85 9.20
CA PRO A 98 2.28 6.12 9.13
C PRO A 98 2.77 6.45 7.72
N LEU A 99 3.22 5.45 6.96
CA LEU A 99 3.64 5.61 5.58
C LEU A 99 2.47 6.02 4.68
N LEU A 100 1.36 5.29 4.74
CA LEU A 100 0.16 5.58 3.92
C LEU A 100 -0.42 6.95 4.26
N ALA A 101 -0.50 7.30 5.56
CA ALA A 101 -0.95 8.61 6.01
C ALA A 101 -0.02 9.74 5.54
N ARG A 102 1.30 9.52 5.51
CA ARG A 102 2.27 10.48 4.97
C ARG A 102 2.05 10.70 3.48
N LEU A 103 1.96 9.63 2.69
CA LEU A 103 1.73 9.71 1.25
C LEU A 103 0.45 10.50 0.93
N ASN A 104 -0.63 10.26 1.68
CA ASN A 104 -1.87 10.99 1.49
C ASN A 104 -1.71 12.48 1.85
N ARG A 105 -1.02 12.85 2.93
CA ARG A 105 -0.71 14.24 3.27
C ARG A 105 0.16 14.94 2.23
N GLU A 106 1.03 14.19 1.56
CA GLU A 106 1.87 14.68 0.46
C GLU A 106 1.09 14.81 -0.86
N GLY A 107 -0.22 14.56 -0.85
CA GLY A 107 -1.12 14.75 -1.98
C GLY A 107 -1.36 13.51 -2.83
N VAL A 108 -0.87 12.35 -2.44
CA VAL A 108 -1.16 11.10 -3.14
C VAL A 108 -2.57 10.63 -2.79
N THR A 109 -3.40 10.45 -3.79
CA THR A 109 -4.72 9.81 -3.62
C THR A 109 -4.53 8.30 -3.47
N LEU A 110 -4.99 7.73 -2.36
CA LEU A 110 -4.94 6.30 -2.11
C LEU A 110 -6.31 5.66 -2.37
N ILE A 111 -6.37 4.70 -3.27
CA ILE A 111 -7.54 3.84 -3.49
C ILE A 111 -7.16 2.46 -2.98
N MET A 112 -7.82 2.01 -1.92
CA MET A 112 -7.52 0.73 -1.28
C MET A 112 -8.68 -0.22 -1.44
N ILE A 113 -8.41 -1.42 -1.95
CA ILE A 113 -9.38 -2.51 -2.06
C ILE A 113 -8.99 -3.53 -1.02
N GLU A 114 -9.82 -3.71 -0.01
CA GLU A 114 -9.51 -4.55 1.16
C GLU A 114 -10.76 -5.24 1.70
N HIS A 115 -10.56 -6.40 2.30
CA HIS A 115 -11.57 -7.13 3.04
C HIS A 115 -11.38 -7.05 4.56
N ARG A 116 -10.27 -6.48 5.03
CA ARG A 116 -9.96 -6.26 6.45
C ARG A 116 -10.49 -4.90 6.89
N LEU A 117 -11.79 -4.83 7.13
CA LEU A 117 -12.52 -3.57 7.37
C LEU A 117 -11.98 -2.79 8.56
N LYS A 118 -11.63 -3.49 9.66
CA LYS A 118 -11.10 -2.85 10.88
C LYS A 118 -9.86 -2.03 10.62
N GLU A 119 -8.94 -2.57 9.85
CA GLU A 119 -7.69 -1.93 9.48
C GLU A 119 -7.93 -0.82 8.45
N LEU A 120 -8.78 -1.09 7.43
CA LEU A 120 -9.11 -0.12 6.41
C LEU A 120 -9.79 1.12 6.98
N PHE A 121 -10.76 0.97 7.87
CA PHE A 121 -11.54 2.07 8.45
C PHE A 121 -10.71 2.98 9.36
N ARG A 122 -9.53 2.55 9.82
CA ARG A 122 -8.60 3.40 10.58
C ARG A 122 -7.89 4.45 9.73
N ILE A 123 -7.83 4.25 8.41
CA ILE A 123 -7.07 5.11 7.50
C ILE A 123 -7.91 5.70 6.36
N ALA A 124 -9.07 5.12 6.07
CA ALA A 124 -9.96 5.58 5.03
C ALA A 124 -10.72 6.85 5.45
N ASN A 125 -10.85 7.81 4.54
CA ASN A 125 -11.70 8.99 4.71
C ASN A 125 -13.08 8.78 4.07
N ARG A 126 -13.16 7.90 3.06
CA ARG A 126 -14.36 7.57 2.30
C ARG A 126 -14.35 6.09 2.01
N VAL A 127 -15.51 5.48 2.10
CA VAL A 127 -15.72 4.05 1.85
C VAL A 127 -16.77 3.90 0.76
N ILE A 128 -16.45 3.07 -0.24
CA ILE A 128 -17.40 2.64 -1.26
C ILE A 128 -17.55 1.13 -1.11
N VAL A 129 -18.77 0.66 -0.91
CA VAL A 129 -19.07 -0.77 -0.82
C VAL A 129 -19.72 -1.23 -2.11
N LEU A 130 -19.12 -2.25 -2.72
CA LEU A 130 -19.65 -2.93 -3.90
C LEU A 130 -20.24 -4.28 -3.50
N HIS A 131 -21.40 -4.62 -4.03
CA HIS A 131 -22.07 -5.89 -3.80
C HIS A 131 -22.74 -6.37 -5.09
N TYR A 132 -22.41 -7.57 -5.55
CA TYR A 132 -22.87 -8.11 -6.84
C TYR A 132 -22.72 -7.16 -8.04
N GLY A 133 -21.65 -6.38 -8.08
CA GLY A 133 -21.37 -5.45 -9.19
C GLY A 133 -22.08 -4.10 -9.08
N GLU A 134 -22.88 -3.87 -8.05
CA GLU A 134 -23.58 -2.61 -7.79
C GLU A 134 -22.96 -1.86 -6.61
N LYS A 135 -23.07 -0.52 -6.64
CA LYS A 135 -22.65 0.31 -5.52
C LYS A 135 -23.72 0.29 -4.44
N LEU A 136 -23.44 -0.42 -3.34
CA LEU A 136 -24.34 -0.55 -2.20
C LEU A 136 -24.28 0.67 -1.27
N PHE A 137 -23.08 1.25 -1.08
CA PHE A 137 -22.85 2.36 -0.14
C PHE A 137 -21.73 3.26 -0.64
N ASP A 138 -21.79 4.53 -0.23
CA ASP A 138 -20.76 5.54 -0.50
C ASP A 138 -20.85 6.62 0.59
N GLY A 139 -19.85 6.71 1.47
CA GLY A 139 -19.87 7.63 2.62
C GLY A 139 -18.64 7.47 3.52
N SER A 140 -18.74 7.96 4.75
CA SER A 140 -17.68 7.80 5.75
C SER A 140 -17.61 6.38 6.33
N PRO A 141 -16.46 5.97 6.92
CA PRO A 141 -16.36 4.71 7.64
C PRO A 141 -17.40 4.55 8.76
N GLU A 142 -17.67 5.63 9.49
CA GLU A 142 -18.65 5.64 10.59
C GLU A 142 -20.08 5.42 10.10
N GLU A 143 -20.43 5.98 8.95
CA GLU A 143 -21.74 5.77 8.32
C GLU A 143 -21.85 4.35 7.76
N ALA A 144 -20.77 3.83 7.17
CA ALA A 144 -20.73 2.44 6.68
C ALA A 144 -21.00 1.43 7.81
N LEU A 145 -20.41 1.64 8.99
CA LEU A 145 -20.60 0.80 10.16
C LEU A 145 -22.04 0.81 10.71
N LYS A 146 -22.80 1.87 10.45
CA LYS A 146 -24.20 2.01 10.88
C LYS A 146 -25.20 1.53 9.84
N ASN A 147 -24.76 1.35 8.60
CA ASN A 147 -25.64 1.00 7.48
C ASN A 147 -26.00 -0.50 7.53
N GLU A 148 -27.29 -0.80 7.66
CA GLU A 148 -27.78 -2.18 7.79
C GLU A 148 -27.51 -3.02 6.53
N ALA A 149 -27.62 -2.44 5.33
CA ALA A 149 -27.33 -3.15 4.08
C ALA A 149 -25.85 -3.53 3.99
N VAL A 150 -24.93 -2.67 4.46
CA VAL A 150 -23.50 -2.95 4.54
C VAL A 150 -23.22 -4.07 5.54
N LYS A 151 -23.85 -4.02 6.72
CA LYS A 151 -23.73 -5.07 7.74
C LYS A 151 -24.21 -6.42 7.20
N GLU A 152 -25.38 -6.46 6.59
CA GLU A 152 -25.94 -7.68 6.01
C GLU A 152 -25.05 -8.27 4.91
N ALA A 153 -24.51 -7.41 4.02
CA ALA A 153 -23.62 -7.84 2.93
C ALA A 153 -22.30 -8.44 3.42
N TYR A 154 -21.74 -7.89 4.51
CA TYR A 154 -20.42 -8.31 5.03
C TYR A 154 -20.49 -9.38 6.12
N PHE A 155 -21.44 -9.29 7.04
CA PHE A 155 -21.52 -10.16 8.23
C PHE A 155 -22.62 -11.19 8.12
N GLY A 156 -23.51 -11.08 7.13
CA GLY A 156 -24.71 -11.93 6.99
C GLY A 156 -25.83 -11.51 7.94
N LYS A 157 -27.04 -11.98 7.66
CA LYS A 157 -28.23 -11.67 8.47
C LYS A 157 -28.03 -12.04 9.94
N GLY A 158 -28.22 -11.10 10.85
CA GLY A 158 -28.31 -11.34 12.29
C GLY A 158 -26.99 -11.38 13.05
N LYS A 159 -25.85 -10.98 12.47
CA LYS A 159 -24.57 -10.84 13.19
C LYS A 159 -24.21 -9.38 13.42
N GLU A 160 -23.98 -9.00 14.69
CA GLU A 160 -23.44 -7.68 15.03
C GLU A 160 -21.98 -7.55 14.54
N ALA A 161 -21.66 -6.38 13.96
CA ALA A 161 -20.31 -6.04 13.58
C ALA A 161 -19.46 -5.87 14.85
N ARG A 162 -18.68 -6.87 15.21
CA ARG A 162 -17.59 -6.75 16.21
C ARG A 162 -16.32 -6.29 15.49
N LEU A 163 -16.19 -4.98 15.30
CA LEU A 163 -15.00 -4.32 14.73
C LEU A 163 -14.11 -3.74 15.82
#